data_f97ca46c706391b5ade794e9a6ec1ea4
#
_entry.id   f97ca46c706391b5ade794e9a6ec1ea4
#
_cell.length_a   1.000
_cell.length_b   1.000
_cell.length_c   1.000
_cell.angle_alpha   90.00
_cell.angle_beta   90.00
_cell.angle_gamma   90.00
#
_symmetry.space_group_name_H-M   'P 1'
#
loop_
_entity.id
_entity.type
_entity.pdbx_description
1 polymer ?
#
loop_
_entity_poly.entity_id
_entity_poly.type
_entity_poly.pdbx_seq_one_letter_code
_entity_poly.pdbx_strand_id
1 'polypeptide(L)'
;LQNQGLNNLYTTLTKVVPKNVLSTKNKARTWHYGYNEKYDFVVISKSGQIDQIIDINGLHIALPKPPSKVYSRSQKKEEQYWEAQEISKELKRIQSIFQWHEAPPQFKNKWVDYIEQEFDRREEGFWFMNKGVSTYITGTHYMYLQWTKIDVGHPDFREANRLFYIYWEACKADKRSFGMCYLKIRRSGFSFMSSCEGVNTATITKDSRIGILSKTGADAKKMFTDKIVPISNNYPFFFKPIQDGMDKPKTELAYRVPASKITKKNMYTVSEEELEGLDTTIDWKNTSDNSYDGEKLQLLLHDESGKWERPENILNNWRVTKTCLRLGSKVIGKCMMGSTSNALDKGGRNFKDLFESSDCRNRNSNGQTKSGLYNLFIPMEWNMEGFIDMYGMPVFKNPEKPIKGIDNEPITQGAVDYWENEVESLSSDPDALNEFYRQFPRTESHAFRDESKQSLFNLTKIYQQIDYNDSINLAHYTTQGSFHWQNGIKDSKVIWSPNKRGRFFVTYIPKASMQNNVVVKGGRMYPGNEHVGSFGCDSYDISGVVVGKGSNGALHGMTKFNMDDAPSNEFFLEYIARPQTAEIFFEEVLMACVFYGMPILC
;
A
#
# COMPACT_ATOMS: atom_id res chain seq x y z
N LEU A 1 -19.52 -24.05 5.11
CA LEU A 1 -19.74 -22.71 4.53
C LEU A 1 -18.97 -21.61 5.29
N GLN A 2 -18.87 -21.65 6.63
CA GLN A 2 -18.12 -20.65 7.42
C GLN A 2 -16.60 -20.69 7.17
N ASN A 3 -16.01 -21.88 6.96
CA ASN A 3 -14.59 -22.04 6.62
C ASN A 3 -14.23 -21.61 5.18
N GLN A 4 -15.19 -21.61 4.25
CA GLN A 4 -14.93 -21.17 2.87
C GLN A 4 -14.88 -19.63 2.75
N GLY A 5 -15.63 -18.89 3.57
CA GLY A 5 -15.57 -17.42 3.61
C GLY A 5 -14.27 -16.88 4.20
N LEU A 6 -13.74 -17.52 5.26
CA LEU A 6 -12.46 -17.18 5.87
C LEU A 6 -11.28 -17.46 4.92
N ASN A 7 -11.33 -18.59 4.20
CA ASN A 7 -10.31 -18.92 3.20
C ASN A 7 -10.32 -17.94 2.01
N ASN A 8 -11.46 -17.38 1.63
CA ASN A 8 -11.54 -16.41 0.54
C ASN A 8 -10.97 -15.03 0.92
N LEU A 9 -11.15 -14.56 2.17
CA LEU A 9 -10.51 -13.31 2.64
C LEU A 9 -9.00 -13.46 2.82
N TYR A 10 -8.55 -14.59 3.36
CA TYR A 10 -7.12 -14.93 3.45
C TYR A 10 -6.46 -15.04 2.08
N THR A 11 -7.17 -15.59 1.08
CA THR A 11 -6.71 -15.68 -0.31
C THR A 11 -6.68 -14.34 -1.04
N THR A 12 -7.37 -13.31 -0.55
CA THR A 12 -7.41 -11.99 -1.22
C THR A 12 -6.19 -11.13 -0.89
N LEU A 13 -5.64 -11.22 0.33
CA LEU A 13 -4.42 -10.48 0.71
C LEU A 13 -3.12 -11.23 0.41
N THR A 14 -3.14 -12.56 0.52
CA THR A 14 -1.97 -13.39 0.24
C THR A 14 -2.37 -14.63 -0.56
N LYS A 15 -2.16 -14.59 -1.87
CA LYS A 15 -2.28 -15.81 -2.70
C LYS A 15 -0.93 -16.51 -2.75
N VAL A 16 -0.90 -17.80 -2.37
CA VAL A 16 0.27 -18.62 -2.65
C VAL A 16 0.32 -18.86 -4.16
N VAL A 17 1.38 -18.38 -4.80
CA VAL A 17 1.59 -18.61 -6.24
C VAL A 17 1.79 -20.12 -6.47
N PRO A 18 1.13 -20.73 -7.47
CA PRO A 18 1.20 -22.17 -7.68
C PRO A 18 2.63 -22.71 -7.77
N LYS A 19 2.86 -23.86 -7.15
CA LYS A 19 4.17 -24.53 -6.94
C LYS A 19 5.03 -24.77 -8.20
N ASN A 20 4.50 -24.56 -9.41
CA ASN A 20 5.20 -24.84 -10.68
C ASN A 20 6.49 -24.03 -10.86
N VAL A 21 6.62 -22.86 -10.23
CA VAL A 21 7.84 -22.02 -10.27
C VAL A 21 8.93 -22.61 -9.35
N LEU A 22 8.53 -23.24 -8.24
CA LEU A 22 9.42 -23.89 -7.28
C LEU A 22 9.41 -25.42 -7.49
N SER A 23 9.77 -25.89 -8.69
CA SER A 23 10.02 -27.31 -8.91
C SER A 23 11.15 -27.81 -7.99
N THR A 24 11.19 -29.13 -7.71
CA THR A 24 12.23 -29.74 -6.85
C THR A 24 13.66 -29.40 -7.31
N LYS A 25 13.88 -29.20 -8.62
CA LYS A 25 15.16 -28.74 -9.19
C LYS A 25 15.47 -27.26 -8.85
N ASN A 26 14.46 -26.41 -8.69
CA ASN A 26 14.62 -24.98 -8.36
C ASN A 26 14.74 -24.73 -6.84
N LYS A 27 14.33 -25.66 -5.98
CA LYS A 27 14.45 -25.55 -4.52
C LYS A 27 15.89 -25.54 -4.01
N ALA A 28 16.83 -26.13 -4.76
CA ALA A 28 18.26 -26.13 -4.44
C ALA A 28 19.01 -24.94 -5.04
N ARG A 29 18.33 -24.07 -5.80
CA ARG A 29 18.93 -22.90 -6.45
C ARG A 29 19.05 -21.75 -5.46
N THR A 30 20.19 -21.07 -5.47
CA THR A 30 20.35 -19.78 -4.80
C THR A 30 19.82 -18.66 -5.70
N TRP A 31 18.96 -17.82 -5.14
CA TRP A 31 18.32 -16.71 -5.82
C TRP A 31 18.96 -15.39 -5.41
N HIS A 32 19.13 -14.46 -6.35
CA HIS A 32 19.64 -13.14 -6.02
C HIS A 32 18.57 -12.30 -5.33
N TYR A 33 18.94 -11.60 -4.27
CA TYR A 33 18.08 -10.60 -3.62
C TYR A 33 17.66 -9.53 -4.63
N GLY A 34 16.36 -9.23 -4.71
CA GLY A 34 15.79 -8.26 -5.63
C GLY A 34 14.82 -8.87 -6.63
N TYR A 35 14.46 -8.08 -7.63
CA TYR A 35 13.51 -8.51 -8.66
C TYR A 35 14.10 -9.54 -9.61
N ASN A 36 13.33 -10.59 -9.85
CA ASN A 36 13.64 -11.61 -10.84
C ASN A 36 12.74 -11.46 -12.06
N GLU A 37 13.30 -10.95 -13.16
CA GLU A 37 12.56 -10.66 -14.38
C GLU A 37 11.97 -11.90 -15.05
N LYS A 38 12.68 -13.03 -15.01
CA LYS A 38 12.26 -14.27 -15.68
C LYS A 38 10.97 -14.86 -15.09
N TYR A 39 10.74 -14.68 -13.79
CA TYR A 39 9.63 -15.29 -13.07
C TYR A 39 8.68 -14.30 -12.43
N ASP A 40 8.92 -13.00 -12.64
CA ASP A 40 8.11 -11.88 -12.14
C ASP A 40 7.80 -11.95 -10.63
N PHE A 41 8.84 -12.09 -9.81
CA PHE A 41 8.75 -11.99 -8.37
C PHE A 41 9.96 -11.27 -7.77
N VAL A 42 9.79 -10.76 -6.56
CA VAL A 42 10.85 -10.10 -5.78
C VAL A 42 11.36 -11.05 -4.69
N VAL A 43 12.66 -11.31 -4.68
CA VAL A 43 13.32 -12.13 -3.65
C VAL A 43 13.73 -11.23 -2.48
N ILE A 44 13.19 -11.47 -1.29
CA ILE A 44 13.56 -10.76 -0.06
C ILE A 44 14.51 -11.57 0.84
N SER A 45 14.87 -12.78 0.44
CA SER A 45 15.86 -13.61 1.11
C SER A 45 17.27 -13.17 0.75
N LYS A 46 18.05 -12.69 1.70
CA LYS A 46 19.46 -12.32 1.49
C LYS A 46 20.37 -13.53 1.31
N SER A 47 20.05 -14.63 1.99
CA SER A 47 20.73 -15.92 1.77
C SER A 47 20.44 -16.54 0.39
N GLY A 48 19.44 -16.03 -0.33
CA GLY A 48 19.01 -16.55 -1.62
C GLY A 48 18.27 -17.88 -1.56
N GLN A 49 18.03 -18.42 -0.36
CA GLN A 49 17.21 -19.62 -0.18
C GLN A 49 15.75 -19.20 0.01
N ILE A 50 14.85 -19.70 -0.85
CA ILE A 50 13.42 -19.37 -0.80
C ILE A 50 12.59 -20.64 -0.60
N ASP A 51 11.45 -20.51 0.07
CA ASP A 51 10.52 -21.61 0.32
C ASP A 51 9.16 -21.38 -0.35
N GLN A 52 8.67 -20.16 -0.30
CA GLN A 52 7.31 -19.80 -0.69
C GLN A 52 7.29 -18.48 -1.45
N ILE A 53 6.40 -18.38 -2.44
CA ILE A 53 6.07 -17.11 -3.11
C ILE A 53 4.64 -16.75 -2.72
N ILE A 54 4.45 -15.55 -2.22
CA ILE A 54 3.14 -14.99 -1.87
C ILE A 54 2.83 -13.80 -2.77
N ASP A 55 1.56 -13.57 -3.03
CA ASP A 55 1.06 -12.35 -3.67
C ASP A 55 0.51 -11.42 -2.60
N ILE A 56 0.99 -10.19 -2.53
CA ILE A 56 0.41 -9.11 -1.74
C ILE A 56 0.09 -7.98 -2.70
N ASN A 57 -1.18 -7.68 -2.88
CA ASN A 57 -1.65 -6.56 -3.73
C ASN A 57 -1.14 -6.61 -5.18
N GLY A 58 -0.96 -7.81 -5.74
CA GLY A 58 -0.42 -8.03 -7.08
C GLY A 58 1.12 -7.98 -7.17
N LEU A 59 1.83 -7.87 -6.06
CA LEU A 59 3.28 -8.03 -5.99
C LEU A 59 3.64 -9.44 -5.52
N HIS A 60 4.30 -10.21 -6.36
CA HIS A 60 4.78 -11.54 -6.01
C HIS A 60 6.09 -11.44 -5.22
N ILE A 61 6.11 -11.99 -4.02
CA ILE A 61 7.23 -11.89 -3.08
C ILE A 61 7.70 -13.29 -2.68
N ALA A 62 8.97 -13.58 -2.92
CA ALA A 62 9.60 -14.84 -2.53
C ALA A 62 10.18 -14.71 -1.11
N LEU A 63 9.60 -15.46 -0.18
CA LEU A 63 9.99 -15.48 1.22
C LEU A 63 11.21 -16.39 1.44
N PRO A 64 12.07 -16.08 2.42
CA PRO A 64 13.19 -16.93 2.78
C PRO A 64 12.73 -18.30 3.29
N LYS A 65 13.61 -19.28 3.15
CA LYS A 65 13.39 -20.62 3.69
C LYS A 65 13.59 -20.62 5.20
N PRO A 66 12.71 -21.30 5.98
CA PRO A 66 12.92 -21.43 7.41
C PRO A 66 14.22 -22.20 7.73
N PRO A 67 14.93 -21.83 8.80
CA PRO A 67 16.07 -22.60 9.27
C PRO A 67 15.64 -23.99 9.77
N SER A 68 16.59 -24.90 9.93
CA SER A 68 16.32 -26.25 10.44
C SER A 68 15.72 -26.25 11.85
N LYS A 69 16.06 -25.24 12.67
CA LYS A 69 15.52 -25.04 14.01
C LYS A 69 14.95 -23.62 14.10
N VAL A 70 13.64 -23.53 14.26
CA VAL A 70 12.91 -22.28 14.45
C VAL A 70 12.80 -21.99 15.95
N TYR A 71 13.01 -20.71 16.32
CA TYR A 71 12.85 -20.28 17.71
C TYR A 71 11.42 -20.54 18.21
N SER A 72 11.31 -21.09 19.41
CA SER A 72 10.04 -21.27 20.11
C SER A 72 10.21 -20.96 21.59
N ARG A 73 9.34 -20.10 22.14
CA ARG A 73 9.34 -19.79 23.57
C ARG A 73 8.85 -20.95 24.43
N SER A 74 8.03 -21.85 23.86
CA SER A 74 7.47 -23.02 24.55
C SER A 74 7.35 -24.23 23.60
N GLN A 75 7.33 -25.41 24.17
CA GLN A 75 7.03 -26.67 23.44
C GLN A 75 5.52 -26.82 23.19
N LYS A 76 4.67 -26.20 23.99
CA LYS A 76 3.21 -26.23 23.86
C LYS A 76 2.75 -25.20 22.84
N LYS A 77 1.96 -25.65 21.84
CA LYS A 77 1.50 -24.80 20.72
C LYS A 77 0.72 -23.57 21.21
N GLU A 78 -0.08 -23.72 22.25
CA GLU A 78 -0.92 -22.67 22.82
C GLU A 78 -0.12 -21.55 23.48
N GLU A 79 1.14 -21.82 23.84
CA GLU A 79 2.06 -20.86 24.45
C GLU A 79 3.07 -20.29 23.43
N GLN A 80 2.95 -20.65 22.15
CA GLN A 80 3.82 -20.16 21.08
C GLN A 80 3.24 -18.90 20.47
N TYR A 81 3.69 -17.76 20.90
CA TYR A 81 3.41 -16.43 20.38
C TYR A 81 4.65 -15.54 20.54
N TRP A 82 4.65 -14.39 19.88
CA TRP A 82 5.74 -13.44 19.99
C TRP A 82 5.78 -12.79 21.38
N GLU A 83 6.98 -12.68 21.90
CA GLU A 83 7.29 -11.88 23.08
C GLU A 83 8.72 -11.35 22.93
N ALA A 84 8.92 -10.05 23.20
CA ALA A 84 10.24 -9.45 23.17
C ALA A 84 11.16 -10.10 24.20
N GLN A 85 12.36 -10.50 23.77
CA GLN A 85 13.33 -11.17 24.62
C GLN A 85 14.05 -10.14 25.50
N GLU A 86 14.17 -10.44 26.79
CA GLU A 86 14.94 -9.59 27.68
C GLU A 86 16.44 -9.74 27.42
N ILE A 87 17.11 -8.60 27.23
CA ILE A 87 18.57 -8.57 27.22
C ILE A 87 19.15 -8.84 28.62
N SER A 88 20.26 -9.55 28.68
CA SER A 88 20.93 -9.86 29.95
C SER A 88 21.23 -8.59 30.76
N LYS A 89 21.01 -8.66 32.07
CA LYS A 89 21.33 -7.58 33.02
C LYS A 89 22.80 -7.16 32.96
N GLU A 90 23.69 -8.10 32.68
CA GLU A 90 25.14 -7.80 32.53
C GLU A 90 25.38 -6.93 31.30
N LEU A 91 24.78 -7.28 30.13
CA LEU A 91 24.95 -6.56 28.90
C LEU A 91 24.23 -5.20 28.93
N LYS A 92 23.09 -5.07 29.65
CA LYS A 92 22.40 -3.80 29.89
C LYS A 92 23.27 -2.75 30.62
N ARG A 93 24.32 -3.15 31.34
CA ARG A 93 25.23 -2.22 32.03
C ARG A 93 26.14 -1.48 31.07
N ILE A 94 26.39 -2.03 29.89
CA ILE A 94 27.15 -1.37 28.84
C ILE A 94 26.21 -0.40 28.12
N GLN A 95 26.48 0.89 28.20
CA GLN A 95 25.63 1.95 27.68
C GLN A 95 26.21 2.62 26.42
N SER A 96 27.49 2.38 26.12
CA SER A 96 28.15 2.96 24.97
C SER A 96 29.17 2.02 24.34
N ILE A 97 29.51 2.25 23.08
CA ILE A 97 30.55 1.50 22.39
C ILE A 97 31.93 1.69 23.05
N PHE A 98 32.18 2.84 23.68
CA PHE A 98 33.42 3.09 24.43
C PHE A 98 33.56 2.19 25.64
N GLN A 99 32.48 2.02 26.43
CA GLN A 99 32.48 1.08 27.55
C GLN A 99 32.68 -0.37 27.08
N TRP A 100 32.14 -0.73 25.91
CA TRP A 100 32.38 -2.04 25.32
C TRP A 100 33.86 -2.24 24.96
N HIS A 101 34.50 -1.22 24.38
CA HIS A 101 35.94 -1.30 24.05
C HIS A 101 36.82 -1.47 25.31
N GLU A 102 36.46 -0.83 26.41
CA GLU A 102 37.14 -0.93 27.70
C GLU A 102 36.83 -2.23 28.47
N ALA A 103 35.79 -2.95 28.09
CA ALA A 103 35.38 -4.17 28.76
C ALA A 103 36.46 -5.28 28.67
N PRO A 104 36.61 -6.12 29.71
CA PRO A 104 37.57 -7.22 29.70
C PRO A 104 37.35 -8.20 28.54
N PRO A 105 38.42 -8.77 27.94
CA PRO A 105 38.30 -9.73 26.84
C PRO A 105 37.37 -10.90 27.12
N GLN A 106 37.37 -11.43 28.33
CA GLN A 106 36.48 -12.53 28.74
C GLN A 106 34.99 -12.12 28.67
N PHE A 107 34.66 -10.89 29.03
CA PHE A 107 33.31 -10.36 28.91
C PHE A 107 32.90 -10.19 27.44
N LYS A 108 33.79 -9.63 26.61
CA LYS A 108 33.56 -9.48 25.15
C LYS A 108 33.30 -10.83 24.50
N ASN A 109 34.18 -11.82 24.74
CA ASN A 109 34.05 -13.17 24.18
C ASN A 109 32.74 -13.86 24.59
N LYS A 110 32.20 -13.55 25.79
CA LYS A 110 30.91 -14.09 26.23
C LYS A 110 29.74 -13.59 25.41
N TRP A 111 29.80 -12.35 24.93
CA TRP A 111 28.65 -11.65 24.34
C TRP A 111 28.78 -11.35 22.84
N VAL A 112 29.94 -11.54 22.23
CA VAL A 112 30.17 -11.22 20.81
C VAL A 112 29.22 -12.01 19.91
N ASP A 113 29.09 -13.32 20.12
CA ASP A 113 28.20 -14.17 19.29
C ASP A 113 26.73 -13.74 19.40
N TYR A 114 26.28 -13.31 20.61
CA TYR A 114 24.94 -12.78 20.78
C TYR A 114 24.74 -11.48 20.00
N ILE A 115 25.71 -10.56 20.06
CA ILE A 115 25.65 -9.29 19.34
C ILE A 115 25.65 -9.54 17.83
N GLU A 116 26.50 -10.42 17.32
CA GLU A 116 26.54 -10.80 15.89
C GLU A 116 25.19 -11.38 15.45
N GLN A 117 24.60 -12.28 16.23
CA GLN A 117 23.26 -12.83 15.94
C GLN A 117 22.19 -11.73 15.90
N GLU A 118 22.27 -10.68 16.71
CA GLU A 118 21.33 -9.56 16.67
C GLU A 118 21.49 -8.73 15.39
N PHE A 119 22.72 -8.55 14.87
CA PHE A 119 22.95 -7.95 13.57
C PHE A 119 22.42 -8.83 12.43
N ASP A 120 22.63 -10.14 12.48
CA ASP A 120 22.08 -11.08 11.51
C ASP A 120 20.56 -11.02 11.47
N ARG A 121 19.90 -11.01 12.63
CA ARG A 121 18.43 -10.88 12.76
C ARG A 121 17.92 -9.55 12.21
N ARG A 122 18.67 -8.48 12.42
CA ARG A 122 18.38 -7.15 11.89
C ARG A 122 18.45 -7.12 10.35
N GLU A 123 19.36 -7.89 9.75
CA GLU A 123 19.55 -7.93 8.31
C GLU A 123 18.68 -8.96 7.60
N GLU A 124 18.66 -10.19 8.10
CA GLU A 124 18.02 -11.33 7.42
C GLU A 124 16.59 -11.57 7.89
N GLY A 125 16.21 -10.99 9.02
CA GLY A 125 14.93 -11.26 9.68
C GLY A 125 15.00 -12.41 10.66
N PHE A 126 13.84 -12.80 11.17
CA PHE A 126 13.74 -13.78 12.23
C PHE A 126 12.59 -14.75 12.01
N TRP A 127 12.80 -15.99 12.44
CA TRP A 127 11.80 -17.04 12.41
C TRP A 127 11.41 -17.46 13.82
N PHE A 128 10.12 -17.47 14.11
CA PHE A 128 9.59 -17.96 15.38
C PHE A 128 8.35 -18.85 15.17
N MET A 129 8.06 -19.68 16.17
CA MET A 129 6.84 -20.48 16.18
C MET A 129 5.68 -19.66 16.71
N ASN A 130 4.60 -19.58 15.93
CA ASN A 130 3.34 -18.94 16.29
C ASN A 130 2.21 -19.97 16.19
N LYS A 131 1.68 -20.44 17.31
CA LYS A 131 0.63 -21.48 17.41
C LYS A 131 0.91 -22.72 16.53
N GLY A 132 2.15 -23.20 16.55
CA GLY A 132 2.58 -24.36 15.76
C GLY A 132 2.94 -24.05 14.30
N VAL A 133 2.89 -22.78 13.88
CA VAL A 133 3.24 -22.34 12.53
C VAL A 133 4.58 -21.59 12.54
N SER A 134 5.50 -22.00 11.68
CA SER A 134 6.77 -21.28 11.46
C SER A 134 6.50 -19.95 10.78
N THR A 135 6.77 -18.85 11.46
CA THR A 135 6.42 -17.49 11.03
C THR A 135 7.67 -16.65 10.83
N TYR A 136 7.80 -16.09 9.62
CA TYR A 136 8.89 -15.20 9.25
C TYR A 136 8.52 -13.73 9.49
N ILE A 137 9.44 -12.97 10.08
CA ILE A 137 9.40 -11.52 10.16
C ILE A 137 10.68 -10.94 9.55
N THR A 138 10.55 -9.84 8.80
CA THR A 138 11.70 -9.15 8.18
C THR A 138 12.59 -8.52 9.25
N GLY A 139 13.82 -8.14 8.88
CA GLY A 139 14.76 -7.51 9.81
C GLY A 139 14.20 -6.23 10.42
N THR A 140 13.57 -5.35 9.63
CA THR A 140 12.92 -4.14 10.16
C THR A 140 11.75 -4.48 11.11
N HIS A 141 10.96 -5.52 10.80
CA HIS A 141 9.89 -5.97 11.68
C HIS A 141 10.43 -6.54 13.00
N TYR A 142 11.55 -7.27 12.94
CA TYR A 142 12.26 -7.73 14.13
C TYR A 142 12.72 -6.54 14.99
N MET A 143 13.35 -5.52 14.38
CA MET A 143 13.75 -4.30 15.09
C MET A 143 12.57 -3.57 15.72
N TYR A 144 11.43 -3.54 15.02
CA TYR A 144 10.18 -2.96 15.56
C TYR A 144 9.68 -3.70 16.79
N LEU A 145 9.59 -5.03 16.73
CA LEU A 145 9.04 -5.85 17.80
C LEU A 145 10.00 -6.01 18.99
N GLN A 146 11.29 -6.13 18.74
CA GLN A 146 12.30 -6.45 19.74
C GLN A 146 12.92 -5.21 20.41
N TRP A 147 13.18 -4.17 19.61
CA TRP A 147 14.02 -3.05 20.05
C TRP A 147 13.33 -1.70 20.08
N THR A 148 12.16 -1.58 19.46
CA THR A 148 11.36 -0.36 19.51
C THR A 148 10.49 -0.37 20.77
N LYS A 149 10.47 0.76 21.49
CA LYS A 149 9.49 1.02 22.54
C LYS A 149 8.48 2.03 22.06
N ILE A 150 7.21 1.69 22.27
CA ILE A 150 6.06 2.56 22.05
C ILE A 150 5.51 3.01 23.42
N ASP A 151 4.44 3.80 23.44
CA ASP A 151 3.88 4.40 24.67
C ASP A 151 3.53 3.35 25.75
N VAL A 152 3.18 2.12 25.35
CA VAL A 152 2.75 1.02 26.23
C VAL A 152 3.82 -0.06 26.44
N GLY A 153 5.03 0.12 25.90
CA GLY A 153 6.11 -0.88 25.98
C GLY A 153 6.59 -1.35 24.62
N HIS A 154 6.90 -2.63 24.48
CA HIS A 154 7.23 -3.20 23.17
C HIS A 154 5.94 -3.41 22.35
N PRO A 155 6.00 -3.21 21.02
CA PRO A 155 4.86 -3.53 20.17
C PRO A 155 4.57 -5.03 20.15
N ASP A 156 3.29 -5.37 20.02
CA ASP A 156 2.86 -6.74 19.82
C ASP A 156 2.99 -7.18 18.35
N PHE A 157 3.21 -8.48 18.15
CA PHE A 157 3.15 -9.07 16.81
C PHE A 157 1.72 -9.02 16.28
N ARG A 158 1.56 -8.55 15.04
CA ARG A 158 0.30 -8.56 14.28
C ARG A 158 0.55 -9.02 12.86
N GLU A 159 -0.30 -9.88 12.34
CA GLU A 159 -0.18 -10.39 10.97
C GLU A 159 -0.27 -9.25 9.93
N ALA A 160 -1.13 -8.26 10.14
CA ALA A 160 -1.20 -7.07 9.29
C ALA A 160 0.14 -6.32 9.20
N ASN A 161 0.83 -6.15 10.34
CA ASN A 161 2.15 -5.53 10.39
C ASN A 161 3.21 -6.39 9.71
N ARG A 162 3.09 -7.74 9.82
CA ARG A 162 3.99 -8.67 9.13
C ARG A 162 3.87 -8.53 7.62
N LEU A 163 2.64 -8.49 7.09
CA LEU A 163 2.39 -8.28 5.67
C LEU A 163 2.90 -6.92 5.19
N PHE A 164 2.68 -5.86 5.97
CA PHE A 164 3.21 -4.53 5.71
C PHE A 164 4.75 -4.54 5.58
N TYR A 165 5.47 -5.13 6.51
CA TYR A 165 6.93 -5.16 6.49
C TYR A 165 7.50 -6.08 5.41
N ILE A 166 6.83 -7.19 5.08
CA ILE A 166 7.20 -8.04 3.94
C ILE A 166 7.06 -7.26 2.64
N TYR A 167 5.96 -6.52 2.47
CA TYR A 167 5.73 -5.68 1.30
C TYR A 167 6.78 -4.55 1.20
N TRP A 168 7.08 -3.92 2.33
CA TRP A 168 8.13 -2.90 2.41
C TRP A 168 9.50 -3.45 2.04
N GLU A 169 9.88 -4.62 2.56
CA GLU A 169 11.14 -5.26 2.20
C GLU A 169 11.23 -5.55 0.70
N ALA A 170 10.12 -5.98 0.10
CA ALA A 170 10.04 -6.17 -1.35
C ALA A 170 10.19 -4.84 -2.12
N CYS A 171 9.60 -3.74 -1.64
CA CYS A 171 9.81 -2.41 -2.22
C CYS A 171 11.28 -1.96 -2.13
N LYS A 172 11.99 -2.28 -1.04
CA LYS A 172 13.42 -2.00 -0.90
C LYS A 172 14.26 -2.84 -1.87
N ALA A 173 13.95 -4.13 -1.97
CA ALA A 173 14.67 -5.07 -2.82
C ALA A 173 14.47 -4.79 -4.32
N ASP A 174 13.30 -4.32 -4.73
CA ASP A 174 13.01 -4.00 -6.12
C ASP A 174 13.59 -2.63 -6.52
N LYS A 175 14.63 -2.66 -7.36
CA LYS A 175 15.30 -1.44 -7.86
C LYS A 175 14.41 -0.57 -8.74
N ARG A 176 13.27 -1.06 -9.21
CA ARG A 176 12.30 -0.31 -10.02
C ARG A 176 11.37 0.55 -9.15
N SER A 177 11.17 0.16 -7.88
CA SER A 177 10.30 0.86 -6.93
C SER A 177 11.02 2.04 -6.28
N PHE A 178 10.29 3.15 -6.11
CA PHE A 178 10.69 4.27 -5.24
C PHE A 178 10.19 4.11 -3.80
N GLY A 179 9.56 3.00 -3.47
CA GLY A 179 9.00 2.71 -2.16
C GLY A 179 7.53 2.36 -2.22
N MET A 180 6.80 2.62 -1.14
CA MET A 180 5.40 2.26 -1.01
C MET A 180 4.48 3.46 -0.75
N CYS A 181 3.21 3.34 -1.17
CA CYS A 181 2.10 4.21 -0.81
C CYS A 181 1.04 3.37 -0.08
N TYR A 182 0.97 3.49 1.25
CA TYR A 182 0.10 2.68 2.09
C TYR A 182 -1.19 3.42 2.44
N LEU A 183 -2.30 2.89 1.98
CA LEU A 183 -3.64 3.29 2.41
C LEU A 183 -3.98 2.53 3.68
N LYS A 184 -3.93 3.23 4.81
CA LYS A 184 -4.04 2.65 6.15
C LYS A 184 -5.39 2.93 6.80
N ILE A 185 -5.74 2.13 7.77
CA ILE A 185 -6.80 2.45 8.72
C ILE A 185 -6.30 3.44 9.78
N ARG A 186 -7.22 4.11 10.44
CA ARG A 186 -6.90 4.93 11.61
C ARG A 186 -6.30 4.06 12.73
N ARG A 187 -5.25 4.58 13.40
CA ARG A 187 -4.52 3.90 14.49
C ARG A 187 -3.84 2.58 14.10
N SER A 188 -3.45 2.41 12.84
CA SER A 188 -2.69 1.24 12.37
C SER A 188 -1.26 1.12 12.94
N GLY A 189 -0.77 2.08 13.74
CA GLY A 189 0.61 2.10 14.23
C GLY A 189 1.65 2.59 13.22
N PHE A 190 1.25 3.00 12.00
CA PHE A 190 2.17 3.37 10.91
C PHE A 190 3.25 4.38 11.30
N SER A 191 2.92 5.42 12.07
CA SER A 191 3.90 6.43 12.47
C SER A 191 5.03 5.86 13.33
N PHE A 192 4.77 4.83 14.17
CA PHE A 192 5.82 4.12 14.91
C PHE A 192 6.59 3.16 14.01
N MET A 193 5.89 2.43 13.12
CA MET A 193 6.52 1.51 12.17
C MET A 193 7.48 2.23 11.23
N SER A 194 7.07 3.38 10.69
CA SER A 194 7.91 4.20 9.81
C SER A 194 9.06 4.88 10.57
N SER A 195 8.82 5.32 11.80
CA SER A 195 9.89 5.86 12.66
C SER A 195 10.94 4.82 12.99
N CYS A 196 10.54 3.57 13.25
CA CYS A 196 11.46 2.46 13.43
C CYS A 196 12.33 2.24 12.18
N GLU A 197 11.74 2.23 10.98
CA GLU A 197 12.52 2.11 9.73
C GLU A 197 13.47 3.29 9.54
N GLY A 198 13.06 4.50 9.88
CA GLY A 198 13.93 5.68 9.84
C GLY A 198 15.18 5.52 10.69
N VAL A 199 15.01 5.15 11.96
CA VAL A 199 16.13 4.90 12.88
C VAL A 199 16.94 3.68 12.44
N ASN A 200 16.27 2.61 12.02
CA ASN A 200 16.93 1.41 11.51
C ASN A 200 17.84 1.75 10.33
N THR A 201 17.34 2.44 9.32
CA THR A 201 18.13 2.86 8.15
C THR A 201 19.30 3.77 8.56
N ALA A 202 19.04 4.79 9.40
CA ALA A 202 20.05 5.75 9.80
C ALA A 202 21.20 5.14 10.60
N THR A 203 20.97 4.04 11.30
CA THR A 203 21.99 3.39 12.15
C THR A 203 22.77 2.28 11.44
N ILE A 204 22.52 2.00 10.14
CA ILE A 204 23.25 1.00 9.33
C ILE A 204 23.79 1.55 8.01
N THR A 205 23.43 2.76 7.63
CA THR A 205 23.90 3.37 6.37
C THR A 205 24.94 4.46 6.65
N LYS A 206 25.87 4.64 5.71
CA LYS A 206 26.84 5.74 5.72
C LYS A 206 26.41 6.84 4.75
N ASP A 207 26.81 8.09 5.03
CA ASP A 207 26.59 9.27 4.17
C ASP A 207 25.14 9.42 3.73
N SER A 208 24.21 9.15 4.64
CA SER A 208 22.79 9.05 4.33
C SER A 208 21.96 10.14 5.01
N ARG A 209 20.89 10.54 4.35
CA ARG A 209 19.89 11.44 4.92
C ARG A 209 18.53 10.83 4.90
N ILE A 210 17.85 10.89 6.05
CA ILE A 210 16.48 10.45 6.24
C ILE A 210 15.61 11.69 6.49
N GLY A 211 14.65 11.94 5.60
CA GLY A 211 13.73 13.06 5.69
C GLY A 211 12.36 12.67 6.25
N ILE A 212 11.72 13.57 6.99
CA ILE A 212 10.36 13.37 7.53
C ILE A 212 9.46 14.48 7.02
N LEU A 213 8.33 14.09 6.43
CA LEU A 213 7.19 14.95 6.09
C LEU A 213 5.91 14.39 6.73
N SER A 214 4.99 15.29 7.09
CA SER A 214 3.66 14.93 7.57
C SER A 214 2.63 15.92 7.02
N LYS A 215 1.39 15.87 7.48
CA LYS A 215 0.34 16.83 7.04
C LYS A 215 0.68 18.29 7.37
N THR A 216 1.42 18.53 8.47
CA THR A 216 1.98 19.84 8.82
C THR A 216 3.41 19.70 9.34
N GLY A 217 4.19 20.81 9.34
CA GLY A 217 5.51 20.83 9.94
C GLY A 217 5.51 20.53 11.44
N ALA A 218 4.46 20.95 12.16
CA ALA A 218 4.28 20.64 13.58
C ALA A 218 4.13 19.13 13.83
N ASP A 219 3.36 18.43 12.97
CA ASP A 219 3.19 16.98 13.06
C ASP A 219 4.48 16.23 12.68
N ALA A 220 5.22 16.69 11.67
CA ALA A 220 6.52 16.15 11.32
C ALA A 220 7.53 16.31 12.47
N LYS A 221 7.58 17.49 13.10
CA LYS A 221 8.39 17.74 14.30
C LYS A 221 7.99 16.82 15.45
N LYS A 222 6.68 16.65 15.71
CA LYS A 222 6.16 15.77 16.75
C LYS A 222 6.54 14.30 16.49
N MET A 223 6.46 13.84 15.25
CA MET A 223 6.93 12.51 14.88
C MET A 223 8.43 12.33 15.17
N PHE A 224 9.23 13.36 14.86
CA PHE A 224 10.67 13.35 15.14
C PHE A 224 10.95 13.32 16.66
N THR A 225 10.38 14.26 17.45
CA THR A 225 10.66 14.37 18.89
C THR A 225 10.10 13.24 19.73
N ASP A 226 8.89 12.76 19.40
CA ASP A 226 8.13 11.84 20.25
C ASP A 226 8.31 10.37 19.83
N LYS A 227 8.85 10.10 18.63
CA LYS A 227 9.05 8.73 18.14
C LYS A 227 10.49 8.45 17.70
N ILE A 228 11.04 9.19 16.74
CA ILE A 228 12.40 8.96 16.21
C ILE A 228 13.45 9.05 17.32
N VAL A 229 13.48 10.16 18.05
CA VAL A 229 14.47 10.37 19.11
C VAL A 229 14.35 9.34 20.24
N PRO A 230 13.15 9.04 20.78
CA PRO A 230 13.01 7.99 21.79
C PRO A 230 13.39 6.60 21.30
N ILE A 231 13.06 6.22 20.05
CA ILE A 231 13.46 4.92 19.47
C ILE A 231 14.98 4.82 19.43
N SER A 232 15.68 5.84 18.90
CA SER A 232 17.13 5.88 18.87
C SER A 232 17.74 5.78 20.27
N ASN A 233 17.21 6.52 21.25
CA ASN A 233 17.72 6.51 22.60
C ASN A 233 17.53 5.17 23.33
N ASN A 234 16.51 4.41 22.96
CA ASN A 234 16.22 3.11 23.56
C ASN A 234 16.98 1.94 22.93
N TYR A 235 17.67 2.14 21.78
CA TYR A 235 18.48 1.08 21.22
C TYR A 235 19.62 0.67 22.16
N PRO A 236 20.00 -0.61 22.20
CA PRO A 236 21.17 -1.06 22.95
C PRO A 236 22.44 -0.47 22.36
N PHE A 237 23.51 -0.41 23.16
CA PHE A 237 24.77 0.24 22.78
C PHE A 237 25.33 -0.25 21.43
N PHE A 238 25.15 -1.54 21.11
CA PHE A 238 25.69 -2.14 19.89
C PHE A 238 24.93 -1.73 18.62
N PHE A 239 23.72 -1.22 18.74
CA PHE A 239 22.96 -0.61 17.63
C PHE A 239 23.03 0.93 17.63
N LYS A 240 23.67 1.54 18.62
CA LYS A 240 23.84 2.99 18.70
C LYS A 240 25.15 3.44 18.08
N PRO A 241 25.14 4.09 16.89
CA PRO A 241 26.31 4.78 16.37
C PRO A 241 26.72 5.95 17.27
N ILE A 242 27.92 6.49 17.03
CA ILE A 242 28.35 7.72 17.69
C ILE A 242 27.42 8.84 17.26
N GLN A 243 26.83 9.53 18.24
CA GLN A 243 25.89 10.62 18.03
C GLN A 243 26.55 11.97 18.32
N ASP A 244 26.32 12.96 17.45
CA ASP A 244 26.69 14.35 17.66
C ASP A 244 25.48 15.14 18.20
N GLY A 245 25.73 16.05 19.15
CA GLY A 245 24.71 16.90 19.73
C GLY A 245 24.07 16.38 21.00
N MET A 246 22.88 16.87 21.29
CA MET A 246 22.14 16.61 22.53
C MET A 246 21.39 15.26 22.46
N ASP A 247 21.15 14.64 23.61
CA ASP A 247 20.33 13.40 23.71
C ASP A 247 18.88 13.57 23.25
N LYS A 248 18.37 14.80 23.28
CA LYS A 248 16.99 15.15 22.87
C LYS A 248 16.99 16.27 21.84
N PRO A 249 17.47 16.01 20.61
CA PRO A 249 17.47 17.01 19.56
C PRO A 249 16.02 17.36 19.14
N LYS A 250 15.82 18.59 18.64
CA LYS A 250 14.49 19.07 18.20
C LYS A 250 14.37 19.23 16.68
N THR A 251 15.49 19.23 15.97
CA THR A 251 15.53 19.54 14.52
C THR A 251 16.24 18.47 13.70
N GLU A 252 17.37 17.99 14.17
CA GLU A 252 18.22 17.01 13.48
C GLU A 252 18.80 16.04 14.50
N LEU A 253 18.79 14.76 14.17
CA LEU A 253 19.52 13.69 14.84
C LEU A 253 20.68 13.27 13.94
N ALA A 254 21.91 13.45 14.39
CA ALA A 254 23.11 13.21 13.59
C ALA A 254 24.00 12.12 14.20
N TYR A 255 24.31 11.11 13.40
CA TYR A 255 25.24 10.03 13.74
C TYR A 255 26.60 10.28 13.08
N ARG A 256 27.37 11.18 13.68
CA ARG A 256 28.72 11.56 13.27
C ARG A 256 29.63 11.78 14.47
N VAL A 257 30.93 11.80 14.25
CA VAL A 257 31.89 12.11 15.31
C VAL A 257 31.83 13.60 15.64
N PRO A 258 31.56 14.00 16.91
CA PRO A 258 31.51 15.40 17.28
C PRO A 258 32.87 16.12 17.06
N ALA A 259 32.86 17.33 16.53
CA ALA A 259 34.06 18.13 16.28
C ALA A 259 34.94 18.33 17.55
N SER A 260 34.30 18.47 18.71
CA SER A 260 35.00 18.58 20.01
C SER A 260 35.79 17.33 20.39
N LYS A 261 35.40 16.15 19.91
CA LYS A 261 36.17 14.90 20.10
C LYS A 261 37.36 14.80 19.13
N ILE A 262 37.21 15.32 17.92
CA ILE A 262 38.28 15.40 16.93
C ILE A 262 39.42 16.30 17.46
N THR A 263 39.08 17.43 18.07
CA THR A 263 40.09 18.35 18.63
C THR A 263 40.84 17.76 19.84
N LYS A 264 40.15 16.98 20.70
CA LYS A 264 40.81 16.27 21.80
C LYS A 264 41.67 15.09 21.36
N LYS A 265 41.42 14.53 20.17
CA LYS A 265 42.18 13.44 19.56
C LYS A 265 43.63 13.82 19.30
N ASN A 266 43.92 15.08 18.98
CA ASN A 266 45.28 15.59 18.77
C ASN A 266 46.11 15.68 20.07
N MET A 267 45.47 15.52 21.24
CA MET A 267 46.15 15.59 22.55
C MET A 267 46.46 14.23 23.18
N TYR A 268 45.80 13.15 22.74
CA TYR A 268 46.05 11.80 23.23
C TYR A 268 46.08 10.85 22.03
N THR A 269 47.13 10.09 21.91
CA THR A 269 47.46 9.10 20.87
C THR A 269 46.41 7.98 20.76
N VAL A 270 45.24 8.29 20.26
CA VAL A 270 44.27 7.30 19.73
C VAL A 270 44.41 7.33 18.22
N SER A 271 44.70 6.20 17.58
CA SER A 271 44.89 6.09 16.15
C SER A 271 43.65 6.60 15.38
N GLU A 272 43.88 7.26 14.23
CA GLU A 272 42.79 7.87 13.44
C GLU A 272 41.73 6.87 12.97
N GLU A 273 42.08 5.58 12.93
CA GLU A 273 41.24 4.47 12.49
C GLU A 273 40.12 4.06 13.49
N GLU A 274 40.17 4.52 14.74
CA GLU A 274 39.26 4.02 15.80
C GLU A 274 37.96 4.81 15.98
N LEU A 275 37.75 5.96 15.33
CA LEU A 275 36.56 6.82 15.47
C LEU A 275 36.01 7.22 14.11
N GLU A 276 35.36 6.28 13.43
CA GLU A 276 34.61 6.54 12.22
C GLU A 276 33.12 6.73 12.55
N GLY A 277 32.53 7.88 12.17
CA GLY A 277 31.09 8.13 12.23
C GLY A 277 30.38 7.58 11.00
N LEU A 278 29.05 7.43 11.07
CA LEU A 278 28.23 7.06 9.91
C LEU A 278 27.95 8.25 8.97
N ASP A 279 28.12 9.48 9.45
CA ASP A 279 27.78 10.73 8.74
C ASP A 279 26.33 10.72 8.20
N THR A 280 25.43 10.18 9.02
CA THR A 280 24.01 10.00 8.69
C THR A 280 23.15 10.92 9.56
N THR A 281 22.13 11.51 8.96
CA THR A 281 21.20 12.43 9.63
C THR A 281 19.75 12.03 9.44
N ILE A 282 18.93 12.34 10.46
CA ILE A 282 17.47 12.32 10.38
C ILE A 282 16.98 13.73 10.70
N ASP A 283 16.20 14.32 9.81
CA ASP A 283 15.59 15.63 10.03
C ASP A 283 14.13 15.67 9.57
N TRP A 284 13.45 16.76 9.84
CA TRP A 284 12.10 17.03 9.38
C TRP A 284 12.00 18.40 8.72
N LYS A 285 11.04 18.56 7.81
CA LYS A 285 10.76 19.82 7.11
C LYS A 285 9.31 20.25 7.31
N ASN A 286 9.07 21.56 7.14
CA ASN A 286 7.71 22.07 7.00
C ASN A 286 7.07 21.53 5.73
N THR A 287 5.76 21.33 5.78
CA THR A 287 4.97 20.84 4.66
C THR A 287 4.86 21.92 3.60
N SER A 288 5.38 21.64 2.43
CA SER A 288 5.22 22.48 1.23
C SER A 288 5.49 21.64 -0.03
N ASP A 289 5.05 22.12 -1.18
CA ASP A 289 5.29 21.46 -2.47
C ASP A 289 6.79 21.27 -2.77
N ASN A 290 7.65 22.18 -2.28
CA ASN A 290 9.10 22.17 -2.51
C ASN A 290 9.91 21.64 -1.32
N SER A 291 9.28 21.00 -0.33
CA SER A 291 10.03 20.39 0.78
C SER A 291 11.04 19.36 0.28
N TYR A 292 12.28 19.44 0.74
CA TYR A 292 13.43 18.63 0.32
C TYR A 292 13.92 18.86 -1.12
N ASP A 293 13.47 19.90 -1.82
CA ASP A 293 14.00 20.20 -3.16
C ASP A 293 15.53 20.39 -3.14
N GLY A 294 16.21 19.80 -4.11
CA GLY A 294 17.68 19.85 -4.24
C GLY A 294 18.45 18.94 -3.27
N GLU A 295 17.77 18.19 -2.40
CA GLU A 295 18.43 17.31 -1.43
C GLU A 295 18.52 15.86 -1.92
N LYS A 296 19.52 15.12 -1.43
CA LYS A 296 19.66 13.68 -1.67
C LYS A 296 19.17 12.92 -0.45
N LEU A 297 18.16 12.07 -0.62
CA LEU A 297 17.58 11.30 0.46
C LEU A 297 17.80 9.80 0.23
N GLN A 298 18.20 9.10 1.30
CA GLN A 298 18.24 7.63 1.34
C GLN A 298 16.86 7.07 1.70
N LEU A 299 16.14 7.75 2.59
CA LEU A 299 14.78 7.40 2.98
C LEU A 299 13.96 8.67 3.20
N LEU A 300 12.74 8.68 2.67
CA LEU A 300 11.72 9.69 2.98
C LEU A 300 10.58 9.01 3.73
N LEU A 301 10.32 9.46 4.96
CA LEU A 301 9.15 9.08 5.74
C LEU A 301 8.05 10.11 5.50
N HIS A 302 6.92 9.67 4.96
CA HIS A 302 5.84 10.55 4.59
C HIS A 302 4.54 10.11 5.30
N ASP A 303 4.29 10.68 6.48
CA ASP A 303 3.09 10.37 7.27
C ASP A 303 1.95 11.32 6.92
N GLU A 304 0.72 10.83 6.98
CA GLU A 304 -0.53 11.57 6.75
C GLU A 304 -0.59 12.30 5.38
N SER A 305 -0.02 11.69 4.33
CA SER A 305 0.05 12.25 2.97
C SER A 305 -1.32 12.50 2.32
N GLY A 306 -2.36 11.76 2.71
CA GLY A 306 -3.74 11.98 2.27
C GLY A 306 -4.48 13.09 3.01
N LYS A 307 -3.82 13.74 3.99
CA LYS A 307 -4.38 14.83 4.80
C LYS A 307 -3.83 16.22 4.41
N TRP A 308 -3.10 16.32 3.31
CA TRP A 308 -2.61 17.60 2.81
C TRP A 308 -3.76 18.41 2.23
N GLU A 309 -3.95 19.61 2.78
CA GLU A 309 -4.98 20.55 2.37
C GLU A 309 -4.38 21.67 1.52
N ARG A 310 -5.20 22.34 0.72
CA ARG A 310 -4.77 23.48 -0.10
C ARG A 310 -4.16 24.59 0.78
N PRO A 311 -3.14 25.34 0.30
CA PRO A 311 -2.64 25.34 -1.10
C PRO A 311 -1.66 24.20 -1.44
N GLU A 312 -1.12 23.47 -0.46
CA GLU A 312 -0.14 22.42 -0.66
C GLU A 312 -0.75 21.21 -1.40
N ASN A 313 0.06 20.58 -2.24
CA ASN A 313 -0.38 19.46 -3.07
C ASN A 313 0.62 18.29 -3.02
N ILE A 314 0.17 17.15 -2.51
CA ILE A 314 0.98 15.94 -2.42
C ILE A 314 1.52 15.46 -3.76
N LEU A 315 0.80 15.65 -4.86
CA LEU A 315 1.28 15.28 -6.20
C LEU A 315 2.45 16.17 -6.65
N ASN A 316 2.41 17.46 -6.34
CA ASN A 316 3.50 18.39 -6.64
C ASN A 316 4.72 18.04 -5.80
N ASN A 317 4.54 17.89 -4.48
CA ASN A 317 5.63 17.49 -3.58
C ASN A 317 6.23 16.14 -4.00
N TRP A 318 5.42 15.17 -4.39
CA TRP A 318 5.94 13.87 -4.86
C TRP A 318 6.78 14.00 -6.14
N ARG A 319 6.43 14.91 -7.06
CA ARG A 319 7.28 15.18 -8.24
C ARG A 319 8.65 15.68 -7.85
N VAL A 320 8.73 16.54 -6.85
CA VAL A 320 10.00 17.08 -6.30
C VAL A 320 10.76 16.00 -5.55
N THR A 321 10.16 15.39 -4.52
CA THR A 321 10.82 14.44 -3.62
C THR A 321 11.23 13.15 -4.31
N LYS A 322 10.51 12.72 -5.36
CA LYS A 322 10.93 11.59 -6.20
C LYS A 322 12.30 11.83 -6.85
N THR A 323 12.65 13.08 -7.17
CA THR A 323 13.97 13.40 -7.73
C THR A 323 15.07 13.28 -6.70
N CYS A 324 14.77 13.53 -5.42
CA CYS A 324 15.70 13.40 -4.30
C CYS A 324 16.09 11.94 -3.99
N LEU A 325 15.26 10.99 -4.44
CA LEU A 325 15.46 9.55 -4.23
C LEU A 325 16.18 8.85 -5.39
N ARG A 326 16.70 9.61 -6.38
CA ARG A 326 17.39 9.05 -7.53
C ARG A 326 18.65 9.84 -7.88
N LEU A 327 19.57 9.16 -8.53
CA LEU A 327 20.73 9.77 -9.16
C LEU A 327 20.71 9.40 -10.65
N GLY A 328 20.33 10.36 -11.49
CA GLY A 328 20.04 10.08 -12.89
C GLY A 328 18.88 9.08 -13.04
N SER A 329 19.13 7.95 -13.69
CA SER A 329 18.16 6.85 -13.86
C SER A 329 18.12 5.88 -12.67
N LYS A 330 19.12 5.91 -11.78
CA LYS A 330 19.28 4.95 -10.68
C LYS A 330 18.49 5.41 -9.45
N VAL A 331 17.61 4.56 -8.95
CA VAL A 331 16.93 4.75 -7.64
C VAL A 331 17.95 4.47 -6.53
N ILE A 332 18.22 5.48 -5.69
CA ILE A 332 19.18 5.42 -4.58
C ILE A 332 18.51 5.45 -3.21
N GLY A 333 17.33 6.01 -3.13
CA GLY A 333 16.54 6.11 -1.90
C GLY A 333 15.13 5.57 -2.08
N LYS A 334 14.41 5.46 -0.97
CA LYS A 334 13.03 4.94 -0.92
C LYS A 334 12.11 5.89 -0.15
N CYS A 335 10.82 5.84 -0.45
CA CYS A 335 9.79 6.54 0.31
C CYS A 335 8.88 5.52 1.00
N MET A 336 8.71 5.66 2.30
CA MET A 336 7.67 4.97 3.05
C MET A 336 6.55 5.98 3.33
N MET A 337 5.52 5.94 2.48
CA MET A 337 4.37 6.83 2.55
C MET A 337 3.17 6.09 3.10
N GLY A 338 2.43 6.70 4.04
CA GLY A 338 1.20 6.10 4.57
C GLY A 338 0.21 7.12 5.10
N SER A 339 -1.08 6.91 4.79
CA SER A 339 -2.15 7.79 5.25
C SER A 339 -3.50 7.10 5.28
N THR A 340 -4.42 7.63 6.09
CA THR A 340 -5.85 7.56 5.80
C THR A 340 -6.19 8.61 4.75
N SER A 341 -7.27 8.43 4.00
CA SER A 341 -7.74 9.46 3.07
C SER A 341 -8.48 10.59 3.81
N ASN A 342 -8.43 11.80 3.25
CA ASN A 342 -9.35 12.88 3.56
C ASN A 342 -10.55 12.85 2.59
N ALA A 343 -11.57 13.67 2.82
CA ALA A 343 -12.61 13.89 1.81
C ALA A 343 -11.99 14.36 0.49
N LEU A 344 -12.57 13.97 -0.64
CA LEU A 344 -11.94 14.17 -1.95
C LEU A 344 -11.71 15.66 -2.28
N ASP A 345 -12.62 16.53 -1.86
CA ASP A 345 -12.54 17.98 -2.02
C ASP A 345 -11.49 18.65 -1.10
N LYS A 346 -11.14 17.99 0.03
CA LYS A 346 -10.16 18.45 1.02
C LYS A 346 -8.76 17.81 0.84
N GLY A 347 -8.35 17.56 -0.40
CA GLY A 347 -7.04 17.00 -0.73
C GLY A 347 -7.02 15.49 -0.92
N GLY A 348 -8.07 14.76 -0.51
CA GLY A 348 -8.17 13.31 -0.68
C GLY A 348 -8.07 12.85 -2.12
N ARG A 349 -8.55 13.65 -3.10
CA ARG A 349 -8.44 13.35 -4.54
C ARG A 349 -6.99 13.22 -4.99
N ASN A 350 -6.13 14.14 -4.57
CA ASN A 350 -4.71 14.10 -4.94
C ASN A 350 -4.02 12.84 -4.40
N PHE A 351 -4.38 12.43 -3.19
CA PHE A 351 -3.85 11.19 -2.62
C PHE A 351 -4.43 9.94 -3.31
N LYS A 352 -5.72 9.95 -3.66
CA LYS A 352 -6.35 8.89 -4.48
C LYS A 352 -5.61 8.72 -5.81
N ASP A 353 -5.40 9.81 -6.55
CA ASP A 353 -4.67 9.80 -7.82
C ASP A 353 -3.25 9.24 -7.67
N LEU A 354 -2.55 9.59 -6.57
CA LEU A 354 -1.23 9.07 -6.27
C LEU A 354 -1.28 7.57 -5.95
N PHE A 355 -2.23 7.14 -5.12
CA PHE A 355 -2.42 5.75 -4.74
C PHE A 355 -2.76 4.86 -5.94
N GLU A 356 -3.73 5.24 -6.77
CA GLU A 356 -4.11 4.51 -7.98
C GLU A 356 -2.98 4.46 -9.02
N SER A 357 -2.21 5.55 -9.15
CA SER A 357 -1.03 5.58 -10.03
C SER A 357 0.16 4.75 -9.51
N SER A 358 0.03 4.19 -8.32
CA SER A 358 1.02 3.32 -7.65
C SER A 358 0.69 1.83 -7.74
N ASP A 359 -0.35 1.45 -8.49
CA ASP A 359 -0.73 0.04 -8.68
C ASP A 359 0.39 -0.73 -9.40
N CYS A 360 1.00 -1.69 -8.68
CA CYS A 360 2.11 -2.48 -9.19
C CYS A 360 1.72 -3.45 -10.31
N ARG A 361 0.43 -3.66 -10.57
CA ARG A 361 -0.10 -4.43 -11.71
C ARG A 361 -0.04 -3.62 -13.01
N ASN A 362 0.00 -2.29 -12.92
CA ASN A 362 0.00 -1.34 -14.03
C ASN A 362 1.39 -0.68 -14.18
N ARG A 363 2.28 -1.31 -14.94
CA ARG A 363 3.67 -0.87 -15.14
C ARG A 363 3.93 -0.42 -16.56
N ASN A 364 4.83 0.54 -16.72
CA ASN A 364 5.35 0.97 -18.01
C ASN A 364 6.41 -0.02 -18.56
N SER A 365 6.96 0.26 -19.74
CA SER A 365 7.99 -0.56 -20.38
C SER A 365 9.26 -0.73 -19.53
N ASN A 366 9.56 0.20 -18.60
CA ASN A 366 10.69 0.11 -17.68
C ASN A 366 10.36 -0.68 -16.39
N GLY A 367 9.16 -1.27 -16.32
CA GLY A 367 8.68 -2.01 -15.15
C GLY A 367 8.32 -1.15 -13.95
N GLN A 368 8.20 0.17 -14.11
CA GLN A 368 7.79 1.11 -13.06
C GLN A 368 6.31 1.43 -13.14
N THR A 369 5.67 1.64 -11.99
CA THR A 369 4.34 2.24 -11.91
C THR A 369 4.40 3.71 -12.36
N LYS A 370 3.25 4.31 -12.63
CA LYS A 370 3.18 5.71 -13.07
C LYS A 370 3.75 6.68 -12.02
N SER A 371 3.46 6.47 -10.74
CA SER A 371 4.05 7.23 -9.63
C SER A 371 5.51 6.83 -9.34
N GLY A 372 5.86 5.57 -9.56
CA GLY A 372 7.09 4.90 -9.14
C GLY A 372 6.98 4.23 -7.76
N LEU A 373 5.95 4.55 -6.97
CA LEU A 373 5.62 3.86 -5.72
C LEU A 373 4.82 2.58 -6.01
N TYR A 374 4.76 1.68 -5.03
CA TYR A 374 3.86 0.52 -5.02
C TYR A 374 2.78 0.74 -3.97
N ASN A 375 1.51 0.59 -4.36
CA ASN A 375 0.40 0.76 -3.43
C ASN A 375 0.19 -0.48 -2.57
N LEU A 376 -0.20 -0.24 -1.32
CA LEU A 376 -0.61 -1.28 -0.38
C LEU A 376 -1.91 -0.84 0.31
N PHE A 377 -2.89 -1.71 0.33
CA PHE A 377 -4.10 -1.57 1.13
C PHE A 377 -4.28 -2.79 2.04
N ILE A 378 -4.47 -2.56 3.32
CA ILE A 378 -4.83 -3.61 4.29
C ILE A 378 -6.19 -3.23 4.87
N PRO A 379 -7.25 -4.02 4.64
CA PRO A 379 -8.59 -3.77 5.16
C PRO A 379 -8.64 -3.65 6.69
N MET A 380 -9.65 -2.92 7.20
CA MET A 380 -9.77 -2.61 8.61
C MET A 380 -9.82 -3.87 9.49
N GLU A 381 -10.49 -4.91 9.06
CA GLU A 381 -10.68 -6.15 9.80
C GLU A 381 -9.38 -6.89 10.12
N TRP A 382 -8.28 -6.55 9.42
CA TRP A 382 -6.96 -7.16 9.64
C TRP A 382 -6.18 -6.53 10.80
N ASN A 383 -6.47 -5.28 11.16
CA ASN A 383 -5.65 -4.56 12.15
C ASN A 383 -6.47 -3.64 13.07
N MET A 384 -7.76 -3.91 13.22
CA MET A 384 -8.59 -3.13 14.14
C MET A 384 -8.33 -3.55 15.58
N GLU A 385 -8.10 -2.56 16.45
CA GLU A 385 -7.86 -2.78 17.89
C GLU A 385 -9.07 -3.44 18.55
N GLY A 386 -8.81 -4.35 19.49
CA GLY A 386 -9.84 -5.13 20.19
C GLY A 386 -10.28 -6.40 19.46
N PHE A 387 -9.81 -6.64 18.22
CA PHE A 387 -10.17 -7.82 17.42
C PHE A 387 -8.95 -8.63 16.96
N ILE A 388 -7.85 -8.51 17.69
CA ILE A 388 -6.60 -9.25 17.42
C ILE A 388 -6.38 -10.24 18.55
N ASP A 389 -6.23 -11.53 18.22
CA ASP A 389 -5.99 -12.57 19.21
C ASP A 389 -4.55 -12.53 19.77
N MET A 390 -4.29 -13.32 20.81
CA MET A 390 -2.97 -13.39 21.46
C MET A 390 -1.83 -13.85 20.54
N TYR A 391 -2.14 -14.40 19.36
CA TYR A 391 -1.17 -14.80 18.34
C TYR A 391 -0.96 -13.73 17.27
N GLY A 392 -1.60 -12.55 17.42
CA GLY A 392 -1.56 -11.46 16.46
C GLY A 392 -2.42 -11.67 15.23
N MET A 393 -3.34 -12.64 15.26
CA MET A 393 -4.23 -12.94 14.15
C MET A 393 -5.57 -12.21 14.30
N PRO A 394 -6.16 -11.68 13.19
CA PRO A 394 -7.45 -11.00 13.25
C PRO A 394 -8.60 -11.97 13.51
N VAL A 395 -9.57 -11.55 14.31
CA VAL A 395 -10.84 -12.24 14.54
C VAL A 395 -11.91 -11.56 13.70
N PHE A 396 -12.25 -12.15 12.53
CA PHE A 396 -13.15 -11.52 11.55
C PHE A 396 -14.62 -11.61 11.93
N LYS A 397 -15.08 -12.76 12.41
CA LYS A 397 -16.47 -13.07 12.74
C LYS A 397 -16.62 -13.38 14.23
N ASN A 398 -17.85 -13.24 14.74
CA ASN A 398 -18.16 -13.57 16.13
C ASN A 398 -17.72 -15.01 16.45
N PRO A 399 -16.82 -15.20 17.40
CA PRO A 399 -16.36 -16.54 17.77
C PRO A 399 -17.42 -17.28 18.57
N GLU A 400 -17.53 -18.61 18.40
CA GLU A 400 -18.47 -19.46 19.20
C GLU A 400 -18.15 -19.42 20.70
N LYS A 401 -16.89 -19.22 21.06
CA LYS A 401 -16.41 -19.06 22.44
C LYS A 401 -15.46 -17.86 22.48
N PRO A 402 -15.43 -17.12 23.60
CA PRO A 402 -14.51 -16.01 23.76
C PRO A 402 -13.08 -16.43 23.47
N ILE A 403 -12.37 -15.67 22.63
CA ILE A 403 -10.96 -15.85 22.27
C ILE A 403 -10.14 -14.86 23.09
N LYS A 404 -8.98 -15.31 23.60
CA LYS A 404 -8.08 -14.41 24.32
C LYS A 404 -7.44 -13.41 23.36
N GLY A 405 -7.66 -12.13 23.60
CA GLY A 405 -7.07 -11.03 22.84
C GLY A 405 -5.61 -10.77 23.18
N ILE A 406 -4.96 -9.99 22.36
CA ILE A 406 -3.56 -9.57 22.51
C ILE A 406 -3.36 -8.68 23.75
N ASP A 407 -4.39 -7.93 24.15
CA ASP A 407 -4.48 -7.13 25.38
C ASP A 407 -4.86 -7.93 26.63
N ASN A 408 -4.97 -9.25 26.52
CA ASN A 408 -5.46 -10.21 27.49
C ASN A 408 -6.97 -10.16 27.76
N GLU A 409 -7.73 -9.27 27.11
CA GLU A 409 -9.19 -9.22 27.24
C GLU A 409 -9.86 -10.28 26.34
N PRO A 410 -11.06 -10.77 26.70
CA PRO A 410 -11.78 -11.75 25.88
C PRO A 410 -12.44 -11.10 24.68
N ILE A 411 -12.15 -11.59 23.47
CA ILE A 411 -12.83 -11.19 22.23
C ILE A 411 -14.09 -12.03 22.07
N THR A 412 -15.24 -11.38 22.10
CA THR A 412 -16.56 -12.00 21.96
C THR A 412 -17.25 -11.63 20.63
N GLN A 413 -16.74 -10.60 19.94
CA GLN A 413 -17.25 -10.11 18.67
C GLN A 413 -16.13 -10.11 17.63
N GLY A 414 -16.48 -10.33 16.35
CA GLY A 414 -15.55 -10.22 15.23
C GLY A 414 -15.48 -8.79 14.66
N ALA A 415 -14.35 -8.44 14.06
CA ALA A 415 -14.12 -7.11 13.49
C ALA A 415 -15.13 -6.75 12.39
N VAL A 416 -15.52 -7.73 11.56
CA VAL A 416 -16.50 -7.53 10.48
C VAL A 416 -17.90 -7.33 11.04
N ASP A 417 -18.31 -8.16 12.02
CA ASP A 417 -19.63 -8.04 12.63
C ASP A 417 -19.75 -6.74 13.43
N TYR A 418 -18.68 -6.29 14.09
CA TYR A 418 -18.62 -4.97 14.71
C TYR A 418 -18.80 -3.85 13.68
N TRP A 419 -18.05 -3.91 12.58
CA TRP A 419 -18.10 -2.90 11.52
C TRP A 419 -19.48 -2.82 10.87
N GLU A 420 -20.14 -3.96 10.62
CA GLU A 420 -21.50 -4.02 10.08
C GLU A 420 -22.53 -3.37 11.03
N ASN A 421 -22.40 -3.60 12.34
CA ASN A 421 -23.24 -2.97 13.36
C ASN A 421 -23.03 -1.44 13.43
N GLU A 422 -21.77 -0.98 13.33
CA GLU A 422 -21.48 0.47 13.28
C GLU A 422 -22.06 1.13 12.03
N VAL A 423 -21.95 0.49 10.88
CA VAL A 423 -22.55 0.96 9.62
C VAL A 423 -24.07 1.06 9.74
N GLU A 424 -24.72 0.08 10.34
CA GLU A 424 -26.16 0.11 10.58
C GLU A 424 -26.55 1.26 11.52
N SER A 425 -25.80 1.44 12.61
CA SER A 425 -26.07 2.50 13.59
C SER A 425 -25.91 3.91 13.01
N LEU A 426 -24.97 4.10 12.06
CA LEU A 426 -24.69 5.37 11.40
C LEU A 426 -25.53 5.60 10.13
N SER A 427 -26.39 4.66 9.75
CA SER A 427 -27.15 4.70 8.49
C SER A 427 -28.04 5.93 8.33
N SER A 428 -28.48 6.54 9.44
CA SER A 428 -29.29 7.76 9.46
C SER A 428 -28.49 9.06 9.29
N ASP A 429 -27.15 9.02 9.47
CA ASP A 429 -26.25 10.16 9.31
C ASP A 429 -25.22 9.88 8.20
N PRO A 430 -25.49 10.31 6.95
CA PRO A 430 -24.59 10.05 5.82
C PRO A 430 -23.18 10.62 5.97
N ASP A 431 -23.01 11.74 6.67
CA ASP A 431 -21.68 12.35 6.85
C ASP A 431 -20.85 11.56 7.86
N ALA A 432 -21.45 11.18 9.00
CA ALA A 432 -20.80 10.31 9.97
C ALA A 432 -20.49 8.93 9.39
N LEU A 433 -21.39 8.36 8.59
CA LEU A 433 -21.19 7.09 7.90
C LEU A 433 -20.04 7.18 6.91
N ASN A 434 -19.97 8.19 6.06
CA ASN A 434 -18.87 8.37 5.11
C ASN A 434 -17.53 8.62 5.81
N GLU A 435 -17.52 9.36 6.93
CA GLU A 435 -16.32 9.53 7.74
C GLU A 435 -15.86 8.19 8.35
N PHE A 436 -16.78 7.38 8.87
CA PHE A 436 -16.48 6.04 9.39
C PHE A 436 -15.86 5.15 8.31
N TYR A 437 -16.41 5.12 7.10
CA TYR A 437 -15.86 4.39 5.97
C TYR A 437 -14.44 4.84 5.62
N ARG A 438 -14.16 6.16 5.61
CA ARG A 438 -12.81 6.68 5.35
C ARG A 438 -11.80 6.32 6.44
N GLN A 439 -12.24 6.23 7.69
CA GLN A 439 -11.37 5.91 8.83
C GLN A 439 -11.11 4.40 8.96
N PHE A 440 -12.12 3.58 8.65
CA PHE A 440 -12.10 2.13 8.80
C PHE A 440 -12.56 1.42 7.50
N PRO A 441 -11.82 1.59 6.40
CA PRO A 441 -12.20 1.05 5.11
C PRO A 441 -12.01 -0.47 5.06
N ARG A 442 -12.99 -1.18 4.49
CA ARG A 442 -12.89 -2.60 4.12
C ARG A 442 -12.52 -2.78 2.66
N THR A 443 -12.74 -1.76 1.83
CA THR A 443 -12.33 -1.69 0.43
C THR A 443 -11.64 -0.36 0.14
N GLU A 444 -10.89 -0.28 -0.94
CA GLU A 444 -10.26 0.98 -1.36
C GLU A 444 -11.30 2.06 -1.66
N SER A 445 -12.47 1.68 -2.20
CA SER A 445 -13.59 2.59 -2.49
C SER A 445 -14.15 3.22 -1.22
N HIS A 446 -14.20 2.48 -0.09
CA HIS A 446 -14.60 3.04 1.20
C HIS A 446 -13.68 4.18 1.66
N ALA A 447 -12.38 4.05 1.46
CA ALA A 447 -11.41 5.05 1.88
C ALA A 447 -11.52 6.38 1.11
N PHE A 448 -12.10 6.35 -0.09
CA PHE A 448 -12.15 7.52 -0.99
C PHE A 448 -13.58 8.06 -1.16
N ARG A 449 -14.42 7.95 -0.13
CA ARG A 449 -15.77 8.54 -0.13
C ARG A 449 -15.73 10.04 0.10
N ASP A 450 -16.65 10.75 -0.52
CA ASP A 450 -16.80 12.21 -0.40
C ASP A 450 -17.80 12.59 0.69
N GLU A 451 -17.85 13.89 1.04
CA GLU A 451 -18.89 14.42 1.93
C GLU A 451 -20.19 14.68 1.15
N SER A 452 -21.34 14.37 1.77
CA SER A 452 -22.64 14.45 1.10
C SER A 452 -23.12 15.89 0.85
N LYS A 453 -22.58 16.88 1.56
CA LYS A 453 -23.08 18.28 1.60
C LYS A 453 -22.95 19.05 0.29
N GLN A 454 -22.12 18.62 -0.64
CA GLN A 454 -21.84 19.33 -1.90
C GLN A 454 -22.37 18.64 -3.15
N SER A 455 -23.00 17.48 -3.02
CA SER A 455 -23.52 16.72 -4.15
C SER A 455 -24.99 17.00 -4.41
N LEU A 456 -25.36 17.22 -5.68
CA LEU A 456 -26.75 17.25 -6.15
C LEU A 456 -27.39 15.85 -6.12
N PHE A 457 -26.58 14.81 -6.03
CA PHE A 457 -27.01 13.41 -6.03
C PHE A 457 -27.00 12.83 -4.64
N ASN A 458 -27.84 11.83 -4.39
CA ASN A 458 -27.82 11.08 -3.14
C ASN A 458 -26.59 10.15 -3.10
N LEU A 459 -25.49 10.66 -2.54
CA LEU A 459 -24.23 9.91 -2.46
C LEU A 459 -24.36 8.60 -1.69
N THR A 460 -25.23 8.51 -0.70
CA THR A 460 -25.46 7.27 0.05
C THR A 460 -25.95 6.15 -0.89
N LYS A 461 -26.92 6.43 -1.75
CA LYS A 461 -27.43 5.45 -2.74
C LYS A 461 -26.35 5.10 -3.78
N ILE A 462 -25.57 6.08 -4.22
CA ILE A 462 -24.46 5.84 -5.16
C ILE A 462 -23.44 4.92 -4.54
N TYR A 463 -23.02 5.18 -3.31
CA TYR A 463 -22.05 4.33 -2.63
C TYR A 463 -22.59 2.93 -2.30
N GLN A 464 -23.85 2.80 -1.94
CA GLN A 464 -24.49 1.49 -1.81
C GLN A 464 -24.45 0.68 -3.11
N GLN A 465 -24.68 1.35 -4.25
CA GLN A 465 -24.58 0.71 -5.56
C GLN A 465 -23.16 0.32 -5.92
N ILE A 466 -22.18 1.17 -5.59
CA ILE A 466 -20.75 0.85 -5.78
C ILE A 466 -20.34 -0.36 -4.93
N ASP A 467 -20.72 -0.38 -3.64
CA ASP A 467 -20.45 -1.51 -2.74
C ASP A 467 -21.09 -2.81 -3.24
N TYR A 468 -22.32 -2.72 -3.76
CA TYR A 468 -22.98 -3.87 -4.39
C TYR A 468 -22.19 -4.37 -5.61
N ASN A 469 -21.79 -3.48 -6.50
CA ASN A 469 -21.02 -3.81 -7.70
C ASN A 469 -19.68 -4.46 -7.34
N ASP A 470 -18.98 -3.96 -6.32
CA ASP A 470 -17.75 -4.54 -5.80
C ASP A 470 -17.98 -5.95 -5.22
N SER A 471 -19.10 -6.14 -4.52
CA SER A 471 -19.44 -7.43 -3.88
C SER A 471 -19.71 -8.55 -4.88
N ILE A 472 -20.31 -8.24 -6.04
CA ILE A 472 -20.62 -9.21 -7.09
C ILE A 472 -19.47 -9.42 -8.07
N ASN A 473 -18.35 -8.72 -7.91
CA ASN A 473 -17.22 -8.73 -8.84
C ASN A 473 -17.67 -8.46 -10.29
N LEU A 474 -18.17 -7.26 -10.52
CA LEU A 474 -18.76 -6.82 -11.80
C LEU A 474 -17.85 -7.09 -13.01
N ALA A 475 -16.53 -7.16 -12.81
CA ALA A 475 -15.56 -7.50 -13.85
C ALA A 475 -15.80 -8.88 -14.50
N HIS A 476 -16.44 -9.83 -13.80
CA HIS A 476 -16.82 -11.12 -14.38
C HIS A 476 -18.00 -11.02 -15.35
N TYR A 477 -18.82 -9.99 -15.21
CA TYR A 477 -20.02 -9.77 -16.04
C TYR A 477 -19.78 -8.74 -17.12
N THR A 478 -18.65 -8.04 -17.09
CA THR A 478 -18.34 -6.97 -18.04
C THR A 478 -17.33 -7.44 -19.08
N THR A 479 -17.63 -7.24 -20.35
CA THR A 479 -16.74 -7.52 -21.46
C THR A 479 -16.21 -6.22 -22.05
N GLN A 480 -14.89 -6.06 -22.08
CA GLN A 480 -14.24 -4.92 -22.74
C GLN A 480 -14.07 -5.20 -24.23
N GLY A 481 -14.32 -4.18 -25.08
CA GLY A 481 -14.22 -4.36 -26.53
C GLY A 481 -14.37 -3.08 -27.33
N SER A 482 -14.52 -3.27 -28.64
CA SER A 482 -14.69 -2.21 -29.63
C SER A 482 -15.77 -2.56 -30.65
N PHE A 483 -16.45 -1.55 -31.16
CA PHE A 483 -17.34 -1.68 -32.31
C PHE A 483 -16.58 -1.36 -33.61
N HIS A 484 -16.90 -2.05 -34.67
CA HIS A 484 -16.29 -1.87 -35.97
C HIS A 484 -17.32 -1.98 -37.08
N TRP A 485 -17.22 -1.15 -38.12
CA TRP A 485 -17.96 -1.35 -39.35
C TRP A 485 -17.57 -2.66 -40.02
N GLN A 486 -18.54 -3.39 -40.54
CA GLN A 486 -18.32 -4.65 -41.25
C GLN A 486 -17.40 -4.42 -42.47
N ASN A 487 -16.29 -5.18 -42.49
CA ASN A 487 -15.25 -5.05 -43.52
C ASN A 487 -14.63 -3.64 -43.65
N GLY A 488 -14.74 -2.81 -42.59
CA GLY A 488 -14.25 -1.42 -42.60
C GLY A 488 -15.06 -0.45 -43.46
N ILE A 489 -16.22 -0.86 -43.96
CA ILE A 489 -17.09 -0.03 -44.83
C ILE A 489 -18.02 0.77 -43.91
N LYS A 490 -17.86 2.10 -43.88
CA LYS A 490 -18.69 3.03 -43.13
C LYS A 490 -20.17 2.88 -43.51
N ASP A 491 -21.08 3.07 -42.56
CA ASP A 491 -22.53 2.93 -42.71
C ASP A 491 -23.02 1.50 -43.07
N SER A 492 -22.16 0.51 -42.94
CA SER A 492 -22.52 -0.90 -43.05
C SER A 492 -23.05 -1.44 -41.70
N LYS A 493 -23.16 -2.76 -41.54
CA LYS A 493 -23.46 -3.36 -40.25
C LYS A 493 -22.29 -3.15 -39.29
N VAL A 494 -22.61 -2.97 -38.01
CA VAL A 494 -21.60 -2.88 -36.95
C VAL A 494 -21.41 -4.25 -36.28
N ILE A 495 -20.15 -4.58 -35.99
CA ILE A 495 -19.74 -5.81 -35.37
C ILE A 495 -19.08 -5.46 -34.02
N TRP A 496 -19.46 -6.19 -32.95
CA TRP A 496 -18.77 -6.16 -31.67
C TRP A 496 -17.58 -7.10 -31.65
N SER A 497 -16.43 -6.62 -31.18
CA SER A 497 -15.21 -7.42 -31.02
C SER A 497 -14.67 -7.28 -29.60
N PRO A 498 -14.69 -8.36 -28.77
CA PRO A 498 -14.04 -8.36 -27.47
C PRO A 498 -12.55 -8.07 -27.60
N ASN A 499 -12.05 -7.10 -26.85
CA ASN A 499 -10.67 -6.61 -26.97
C ASN A 499 -10.26 -5.88 -25.70
N LYS A 500 -9.19 -6.33 -25.02
CA LYS A 500 -8.64 -5.71 -23.81
C LYS A 500 -8.13 -4.26 -24.00
N ARG A 501 -7.98 -3.79 -25.22
CA ARG A 501 -7.62 -2.41 -25.56
C ARG A 501 -8.82 -1.59 -26.05
N GLY A 502 -10.00 -2.20 -26.11
CA GLY A 502 -11.26 -1.53 -26.46
C GLY A 502 -11.62 -0.47 -25.43
N ARG A 503 -12.42 0.50 -25.85
CA ARG A 503 -12.84 1.61 -24.97
C ARG A 503 -14.22 1.41 -24.36
N PHE A 504 -14.95 0.39 -24.81
CA PHE A 504 -16.29 0.07 -24.32
C PHE A 504 -16.25 -1.03 -23.28
N PHE A 505 -17.07 -0.88 -22.26
CA PHE A 505 -17.36 -1.89 -21.26
C PHE A 505 -18.84 -2.27 -21.36
N VAL A 506 -19.15 -3.56 -21.55
CA VAL A 506 -20.50 -4.03 -21.90
C VAL A 506 -20.86 -5.22 -21.01
N THR A 507 -22.06 -5.18 -20.42
CA THR A 507 -22.64 -6.30 -19.65
C THR A 507 -23.69 -7.06 -20.42
N TYR A 508 -24.29 -6.47 -21.47
CA TYR A 508 -25.33 -7.07 -22.28
C TYR A 508 -25.05 -6.90 -23.77
N ILE A 509 -25.09 -8.00 -24.50
CA ILE A 509 -25.07 -8.03 -25.98
C ILE A 509 -26.42 -8.48 -26.48
N PRO A 510 -27.11 -7.70 -27.34
CA PRO A 510 -28.44 -8.07 -27.84
C PRO A 510 -28.37 -9.31 -28.75
N LYS A 511 -29.48 -10.04 -28.85
CA LYS A 511 -29.66 -11.16 -29.77
C LYS A 511 -29.38 -10.73 -31.21
N ALA A 512 -28.93 -11.66 -32.05
CA ALA A 512 -28.60 -11.38 -33.45
C ALA A 512 -29.76 -10.70 -34.23
N SER A 513 -31.01 -11.01 -33.90
CA SER A 513 -32.20 -10.39 -34.49
C SER A 513 -32.40 -8.91 -34.11
N MET A 514 -31.83 -8.50 -33.00
CA MET A 514 -31.93 -7.13 -32.46
C MET A 514 -30.68 -6.30 -32.80
N GLN A 515 -29.58 -6.96 -33.22
CA GLN A 515 -28.36 -6.26 -33.63
C GLN A 515 -28.56 -5.56 -34.97
N ASN A 516 -28.08 -4.32 -35.07
CA ASN A 516 -28.21 -3.49 -36.25
C ASN A 516 -29.67 -3.30 -36.72
N ASN A 517 -30.63 -3.33 -35.80
CA ASN A 517 -32.04 -3.13 -36.11
C ASN A 517 -32.33 -1.63 -36.34
N VAL A 518 -32.23 -1.24 -37.58
CA VAL A 518 -32.46 0.14 -38.04
C VAL A 518 -33.59 0.13 -39.05
N VAL A 519 -34.58 1.00 -38.86
CA VAL A 519 -35.76 1.15 -39.74
C VAL A 519 -35.55 2.37 -40.63
N VAL A 520 -35.61 2.18 -41.94
CA VAL A 520 -35.53 3.28 -42.92
C VAL A 520 -36.91 3.79 -43.23
N LYS A 521 -37.18 5.06 -42.95
CA LYS A 521 -38.43 5.78 -43.27
C LYS A 521 -38.08 7.09 -43.96
N GLY A 522 -38.58 7.30 -45.18
CA GLY A 522 -38.37 8.55 -45.94
C GLY A 522 -36.87 8.85 -46.17
N GLY A 523 -36.01 7.83 -46.39
CA GLY A 523 -34.59 7.99 -46.63
C GLY A 523 -33.77 8.28 -45.38
N ARG A 524 -34.36 8.24 -44.18
CA ARG A 524 -33.68 8.42 -42.88
C ARG A 524 -33.69 7.13 -42.09
N MET A 525 -32.62 6.89 -41.33
CA MET A 525 -32.48 5.75 -40.42
C MET A 525 -33.04 6.12 -39.06
N TYR A 526 -33.81 5.21 -38.46
CA TYR A 526 -34.40 5.30 -37.12
C TYR A 526 -34.04 4.05 -36.30
N PRO A 527 -33.85 4.19 -34.99
CA PRO A 527 -33.58 3.03 -34.13
C PRO A 527 -34.81 2.10 -34.09
N GLY A 528 -34.57 0.80 -34.35
CA GLY A 528 -35.66 -0.21 -34.35
C GLY A 528 -35.98 -0.74 -32.97
N ASN A 529 -35.08 -0.56 -31.99
CA ASN A 529 -35.20 -1.07 -30.62
C ASN A 529 -35.42 0.07 -29.58
N GLU A 530 -36.07 1.15 -29.96
CA GLU A 530 -36.33 2.31 -29.08
C GLU A 530 -37.14 1.97 -27.82
N HIS A 531 -37.88 0.87 -27.85
CA HIS A 531 -38.66 0.36 -26.70
C HIS A 531 -37.79 -0.35 -25.67
N VAL A 532 -36.59 -0.85 -26.05
CA VAL A 532 -35.70 -1.63 -25.19
C VAL A 532 -34.82 -0.75 -24.33
N GLY A 533 -34.28 0.33 -24.88
CA GLY A 533 -33.35 1.18 -24.14
C GLY A 533 -33.04 2.48 -24.85
N SER A 534 -32.12 3.23 -24.28
CA SER A 534 -31.59 4.47 -24.86
C SER A 534 -30.17 4.73 -24.38
N PHE A 535 -29.44 5.56 -25.14
CA PHE A 535 -28.15 6.07 -24.74
C PHE A 535 -28.25 7.52 -24.25
N GLY A 536 -27.43 7.86 -23.25
CA GLY A 536 -27.11 9.23 -22.88
C GLY A 536 -25.66 9.53 -23.24
N CYS A 537 -25.43 10.65 -23.92
CA CYS A 537 -24.10 11.06 -24.35
C CYS A 537 -23.78 12.46 -23.82
N ASP A 538 -22.61 12.60 -23.21
CA ASP A 538 -21.99 13.88 -22.89
C ASP A 538 -20.66 13.97 -23.62
N SER A 539 -20.59 14.90 -24.62
CA SER A 539 -19.41 15.09 -25.45
C SER A 539 -18.42 16.06 -24.79
N TYR A 540 -17.14 15.93 -25.10
CA TYR A 540 -16.13 16.87 -24.62
C TYR A 540 -15.93 18.04 -25.60
N ASP A 541 -15.58 19.23 -25.07
CA ASP A 541 -15.21 20.37 -25.88
C ASP A 541 -13.76 20.24 -26.41
N ILE A 542 -13.58 20.58 -27.67
CA ILE A 542 -12.28 20.52 -28.39
C ILE A 542 -11.46 21.79 -28.12
N SER A 543 -12.12 22.92 -27.86
CA SER A 543 -11.50 24.26 -27.88
C SER A 543 -10.85 24.71 -26.57
N GLY A 544 -10.99 23.97 -25.46
CA GLY A 544 -10.79 24.46 -24.11
C GLY A 544 -9.57 23.95 -23.32
N VAL A 545 -8.53 23.38 -23.94
CA VAL A 545 -7.37 22.90 -23.15
C VAL A 545 -6.32 23.98 -22.96
N VAL A 546 -6.54 24.86 -22.00
CA VAL A 546 -5.51 25.72 -21.43
C VAL A 546 -5.07 25.05 -20.12
N VAL A 547 -3.93 24.31 -20.15
CA VAL A 547 -3.25 23.71 -18.97
C VAL A 547 -4.12 22.72 -18.19
N GLY A 548 -4.07 21.42 -18.57
CA GLY A 548 -4.65 20.32 -17.80
C GLY A 548 -5.08 19.14 -18.67
N LYS A 549 -5.47 18.03 -18.07
CA LYS A 549 -6.15 16.94 -18.79
C LYS A 549 -7.53 17.45 -19.21
N GLY A 550 -7.80 17.51 -20.52
CA GLY A 550 -9.15 17.81 -21.03
C GLY A 550 -10.18 16.79 -20.53
N SER A 551 -11.46 17.20 -20.47
CA SER A 551 -12.58 16.32 -20.12
C SER A 551 -12.66 15.14 -21.09
N ASN A 552 -13.08 13.97 -20.62
CA ASN A 552 -13.46 12.84 -21.46
C ASN A 552 -14.89 13.05 -21.98
N GLY A 553 -15.21 12.48 -23.13
CA GLY A 553 -16.59 12.25 -23.51
C GLY A 553 -17.10 10.98 -22.84
N ALA A 554 -18.40 10.91 -22.60
CA ALA A 554 -19.06 9.79 -21.98
C ALA A 554 -20.29 9.33 -22.78
N LEU A 555 -20.47 8.01 -22.88
CA LEU A 555 -21.68 7.39 -23.40
C LEU A 555 -22.11 6.28 -22.42
N HIS A 556 -23.35 6.33 -21.98
CA HIS A 556 -23.93 5.28 -21.16
C HIS A 556 -25.21 4.75 -21.82
N GLY A 557 -25.30 3.43 -21.91
CA GLY A 557 -26.50 2.73 -22.39
C GLY A 557 -27.31 2.21 -21.21
N MET A 558 -28.61 2.54 -21.19
CA MET A 558 -29.56 2.08 -20.17
C MET A 558 -30.76 1.39 -20.81
N THR A 559 -31.10 0.21 -20.33
CA THR A 559 -32.34 -0.47 -20.72
C THR A 559 -33.53 0.12 -19.96
N LYS A 560 -34.66 0.18 -20.64
CA LYS A 560 -35.96 0.52 -20.04
C LYS A 560 -36.60 -0.74 -19.44
N PHE A 561 -37.67 -0.58 -18.68
CA PHE A 561 -38.54 -1.70 -18.40
C PHE A 561 -39.11 -2.25 -19.70
N ASN A 562 -38.85 -3.51 -19.99
CA ASN A 562 -39.23 -4.15 -21.25
C ASN A 562 -39.67 -5.59 -21.00
N MET A 563 -40.36 -6.17 -21.99
CA MET A 563 -40.86 -7.56 -21.99
C MET A 563 -39.95 -8.50 -22.81
N ASP A 564 -38.83 -8.00 -23.34
CA ASP A 564 -37.83 -8.76 -24.08
C ASP A 564 -36.85 -9.46 -23.12
N ASP A 565 -35.96 -10.27 -23.66
CA ASP A 565 -34.90 -10.94 -22.89
C ASP A 565 -33.73 -9.99 -22.47
N ALA A 566 -33.88 -8.70 -22.73
CA ALA A 566 -32.95 -7.68 -22.27
C ALA A 566 -33.12 -7.43 -20.77
N PRO A 567 -32.03 -7.14 -20.02
CA PRO A 567 -32.16 -6.69 -18.63
C PRO A 567 -33.08 -5.46 -18.58
N SER A 568 -33.79 -5.27 -17.46
CA SER A 568 -34.73 -4.17 -17.31
C SER A 568 -34.22 -3.15 -16.31
N ASN A 569 -34.26 -1.86 -16.67
CA ASN A 569 -33.80 -0.72 -15.85
C ASN A 569 -32.33 -0.83 -15.39
N GLU A 570 -31.47 -1.32 -16.26
CA GLU A 570 -30.06 -1.50 -15.94
C GLU A 570 -29.14 -0.73 -16.91
N PHE A 571 -28.02 -0.24 -16.42
CA PHE A 571 -26.93 0.24 -17.26
C PHE A 571 -26.19 -0.97 -17.84
N PHE A 572 -26.07 -1.02 -19.16
CA PHE A 572 -25.48 -2.16 -19.86
C PHE A 572 -24.22 -1.82 -20.66
N LEU A 573 -23.94 -0.54 -20.88
CA LEU A 573 -22.78 -0.07 -21.62
C LEU A 573 -22.21 1.19 -20.98
N GLU A 574 -20.90 1.20 -20.85
CA GLU A 574 -20.09 2.36 -20.48
C GLU A 574 -19.00 2.59 -21.53
N TYR A 575 -18.85 3.85 -21.93
CA TYR A 575 -17.73 4.35 -22.71
C TYR A 575 -17.33 5.71 -22.15
N ILE A 576 -16.12 5.80 -21.58
CA ILE A 576 -15.54 7.05 -21.06
C ILE A 576 -14.16 7.19 -21.66
N ALA A 577 -14.00 8.07 -22.66
CA ALA A 577 -12.74 8.22 -23.35
C ALA A 577 -12.57 9.62 -23.98
N ARG A 578 -11.32 9.97 -24.27
CA ARG A 578 -10.95 11.13 -25.09
C ARG A 578 -10.06 10.64 -26.22
N PRO A 579 -10.65 10.19 -27.36
CA PRO A 579 -9.87 9.86 -28.57
C PRO A 579 -9.12 11.08 -29.10
N GLN A 580 -8.21 10.85 -30.05
CA GLN A 580 -7.38 11.91 -30.62
C GLN A 580 -8.19 13.03 -31.30
N THR A 581 -9.34 12.67 -31.90
CA THR A 581 -10.26 13.63 -32.53
C THR A 581 -11.69 13.38 -32.09
N ALA A 582 -12.53 14.41 -32.10
CA ALA A 582 -13.96 14.29 -31.79
C ALA A 582 -14.71 13.42 -32.83
N GLU A 583 -14.25 13.40 -34.06
CA GLU A 583 -14.83 12.56 -35.11
C GLU A 583 -14.73 11.08 -34.76
N ILE A 584 -13.60 10.64 -34.20
CA ILE A 584 -13.43 9.26 -33.70
C ILE A 584 -14.42 8.98 -32.55
N PHE A 585 -14.60 9.94 -31.64
CA PHE A 585 -15.57 9.80 -30.56
C PHE A 585 -17.00 9.64 -31.08
N PHE A 586 -17.43 10.54 -31.94
CA PHE A 586 -18.81 10.49 -32.50
C PHE A 586 -19.02 9.27 -33.41
N GLU A 587 -18.03 8.81 -34.12
CA GLU A 587 -18.12 7.60 -34.94
C GLU A 587 -18.24 6.33 -34.04
N GLU A 588 -17.49 6.26 -32.96
CA GLU A 588 -17.62 5.17 -31.97
C GLU A 588 -19.01 5.18 -31.29
N VAL A 589 -19.51 6.37 -30.93
CA VAL A 589 -20.87 6.55 -30.39
C VAL A 589 -21.93 6.11 -31.40
N LEU A 590 -21.82 6.52 -32.67
CA LEU A 590 -22.73 6.12 -33.71
C LEU A 590 -22.74 4.60 -33.92
N MET A 591 -21.58 3.97 -33.95
CA MET A 591 -21.48 2.51 -34.08
C MET A 591 -22.19 1.79 -32.94
N ALA A 592 -22.06 2.27 -31.68
CA ALA A 592 -22.79 1.68 -30.54
C ALA A 592 -24.32 1.82 -30.72
N CYS A 593 -24.80 3.01 -31.09
CA CYS A 593 -26.22 3.25 -31.35
C CYS A 593 -26.79 2.36 -32.49
N VAL A 594 -26.05 2.20 -33.57
CA VAL A 594 -26.43 1.35 -34.72
C VAL A 594 -26.46 -0.13 -34.28
N PHE A 595 -25.42 -0.59 -33.59
CA PHE A 595 -25.33 -2.00 -33.14
C PHE A 595 -26.51 -2.40 -32.25
N TYR A 596 -26.85 -1.55 -31.29
CA TYR A 596 -27.97 -1.81 -30.39
C TYR A 596 -29.33 -1.43 -30.98
N GLY A 597 -29.37 -0.64 -32.04
CA GLY A 597 -30.61 -0.11 -32.64
C GLY A 597 -31.41 0.75 -31.65
N MET A 598 -30.74 1.48 -30.75
CA MET A 598 -31.34 2.30 -29.71
C MET A 598 -31.12 3.79 -29.92
N PRO A 599 -32.07 4.66 -29.52
CA PRO A 599 -31.93 6.10 -29.61
C PRO A 599 -30.89 6.65 -28.64
N ILE A 600 -30.38 7.84 -28.98
CA ILE A 600 -29.43 8.59 -28.17
C ILE A 600 -30.00 9.95 -27.78
N LEU A 601 -29.75 10.36 -26.53
CA LEU A 601 -29.95 11.71 -26.02
C LEU A 601 -28.58 12.35 -25.81
N CYS A 602 -28.36 13.50 -26.43
CA CYS A 602 -27.16 14.33 -26.33
C CYS A 602 -27.48 15.65 -25.63
#